data_f5d10b9c3d06ff84aa2bfd310d2a0dbc
#
_entry.id   f5d10b9c3d06ff84aa2bfd310d2a0dbc
#
_cell.length_a   1.000
_cell.length_b   1.000
_cell.length_c   1.000
_cell.angle_alpha   90.00
_cell.angle_beta   90.00
_cell.angle_gamma   90.00
#
_symmetry.space_group_name_H-M   'P 1'
#
loop_
_entity.id
_entity.type
_entity.pdbx_description
1 polymer ?
#
loop_
_entity_poly.entity_id
_entity_poly.type
_entity_poly.pdbx_seq_one_letter_code
_entity_poly.pdbx_strand_id
1 'polypeptide(L)'
;MFDLAGVAANPNAFGYVSLASVDDTVKMVTVDGVTASEETVKDGSYKIQRPFVFVTKDGEELSAQAQAFYDFALSEDAAELIAAAGAVPMV
;
A
#
# COMPACT_ATOMS: atom_id res chain seq x y z
N MET A 1 -19.95 -2.36 -0.73
CA MET A 1 -18.97 -1.29 -0.99
C MET A 1 -18.88 -1.04 -2.50
N PHE A 2 -18.69 0.18 -2.88
CA PHE A 2 -18.56 0.54 -4.30
C PHE A 2 -17.11 0.40 -4.76
N ASP A 3 -16.93 -0.12 -5.97
CA ASP A 3 -15.63 -0.08 -6.65
C ASP A 3 -15.41 1.32 -7.25
N LEU A 4 -14.25 1.52 -7.89
CA LEU A 4 -13.89 2.82 -8.46
C LEU A 4 -14.93 3.32 -9.47
N ALA A 5 -15.38 2.44 -10.37
CA ALA A 5 -16.39 2.80 -11.37
C ALA A 5 -17.75 3.12 -10.72
N GLY A 6 -18.13 2.39 -9.71
CA GLY A 6 -19.37 2.63 -8.96
C GLY A 6 -19.37 3.98 -8.25
N VAL A 7 -18.24 4.36 -7.65
CA VAL A 7 -18.09 5.68 -7.03
C VAL A 7 -18.13 6.78 -8.06
N ALA A 8 -17.45 6.60 -9.18
CA ALA A 8 -17.44 7.59 -10.27
C ALA A 8 -18.83 7.84 -10.85
N ALA A 9 -19.68 6.81 -10.87
CA ALA A 9 -21.02 6.89 -11.45
C ALA A 9 -22.07 7.43 -10.48
N ASN A 10 -21.79 7.51 -9.17
CA ASN A 10 -22.78 7.88 -8.17
C ASN A 10 -22.22 8.97 -7.25
N PRO A 11 -22.74 10.21 -7.34
CA PRO A 11 -22.23 11.32 -6.54
C PRO A 11 -22.45 11.18 -5.03
N ASN A 12 -23.30 10.24 -4.61
CA ASN A 12 -23.57 9.97 -3.19
C ASN A 12 -22.79 8.79 -2.63
N ALA A 13 -21.92 8.19 -3.46
CA ALA A 13 -21.15 7.02 -3.06
C ALA A 13 -19.75 7.40 -2.62
N PHE A 14 -19.20 6.58 -1.72
CA PHE A 14 -17.78 6.61 -1.40
C PHE A 14 -17.29 5.16 -1.25
N GLY A 15 -15.98 4.98 -1.35
CA GLY A 15 -15.38 3.67 -1.23
C GLY A 15 -13.92 3.79 -0.86
N TYR A 16 -13.20 2.68 -0.96
CA TYR A 16 -11.76 2.67 -0.76
C TYR A 16 -11.09 1.84 -1.84
N VAL A 17 -9.84 2.17 -2.11
CA VAL A 17 -9.05 1.53 -3.15
C VAL A 17 -7.57 1.78 -2.85
N SER A 18 -6.70 0.95 -3.39
CA SER A 18 -5.26 1.16 -3.26
C SER A 18 -4.86 2.52 -3.86
N LEU A 19 -3.92 3.20 -3.22
CA LEU A 19 -3.45 4.51 -3.66
C LEU A 19 -3.04 4.52 -5.13
N ALA A 20 -2.36 3.48 -5.58
CA ALA A 20 -1.89 3.37 -6.97
C ALA A 20 -3.02 3.17 -7.99
N SER A 21 -4.21 2.83 -7.55
CA SER A 21 -5.36 2.58 -8.41
C SER A 21 -6.27 3.79 -8.58
N VAL A 22 -6.01 4.87 -7.86
CA VAL A 22 -6.82 6.09 -7.95
C VAL A 22 -6.53 6.79 -9.27
N ASP A 23 -7.57 7.23 -9.95
CA ASP A 23 -7.46 7.98 -11.20
C ASP A 23 -8.31 9.25 -11.16
N ASP A 24 -8.38 9.97 -12.29
CA ASP A 24 -9.07 11.26 -12.38
C ASP A 24 -10.60 11.14 -12.33
N THR A 25 -11.15 9.94 -12.39
CA THR A 25 -12.61 9.74 -12.37
C THR A 25 -13.19 9.90 -10.97
N VAL A 26 -12.35 9.86 -9.95
CA VAL A 26 -12.77 9.99 -8.55
C VAL A 26 -11.89 11.00 -7.82
N LYS A 27 -12.39 11.47 -6.69
CA LYS A 27 -11.67 12.40 -5.83
C LYS A 27 -11.18 11.67 -4.60
N MET A 28 -9.91 11.86 -4.26
CA MET A 28 -9.38 11.40 -2.99
C MET A 28 -9.80 12.35 -1.89
N VAL A 29 -10.37 11.80 -0.81
CA VAL A 29 -10.71 12.61 0.36
C VAL A 29 -9.56 12.58 1.35
N THR A 30 -9.42 13.66 2.10
CA THR A 30 -8.45 13.71 3.19
C THR A 30 -9.00 12.98 4.41
N VAL A 31 -8.10 12.47 5.23
CA VAL A 31 -8.44 11.85 6.52
C VAL A 31 -7.79 12.67 7.61
N ASP A 32 -8.61 13.26 8.48
CA ASP A 32 -8.15 14.21 9.50
C ASP A 32 -7.32 15.36 8.92
N GLY A 33 -7.69 15.80 7.71
CA GLY A 33 -6.99 16.86 7.01
C GLY A 33 -5.72 16.45 6.29
N VAL A 34 -5.41 15.15 6.28
CA VAL A 34 -4.19 14.62 5.65
C VAL A 34 -4.53 13.97 4.32
N THR A 35 -3.82 14.38 3.26
CA THR A 35 -3.95 13.80 1.94
C THR A 35 -3.16 12.49 1.86
N ALA A 36 -3.73 11.47 1.20
CA ALA A 36 -3.03 10.22 0.97
C ALA A 36 -1.89 10.42 -0.03
N SER A 37 -0.67 10.07 0.36
CA SER A 37 0.52 10.10 -0.48
C SER A 37 1.55 9.12 0.07
N GLU A 38 2.59 8.83 -0.72
CA GLU A 38 3.70 8.02 -0.21
C GLU A 38 4.30 8.59 1.07
N GLU A 39 4.49 9.90 1.11
CA GLU A 39 5.08 10.56 2.27
C GLU A 39 4.21 10.43 3.51
N THR A 40 2.91 10.70 3.39
CA THR A 40 1.99 10.65 4.53
C THR A 40 1.72 9.23 5.01
N VAL A 41 1.80 8.25 4.13
CA VAL A 41 1.73 6.84 4.51
C VAL A 41 3.00 6.43 5.24
N LYS A 42 4.17 6.80 4.72
CA LYS A 42 5.46 6.47 5.33
C LYS A 42 5.63 7.06 6.72
N ASP A 43 5.25 8.33 6.91
CA ASP A 43 5.43 9.01 8.19
C ASP A 43 4.31 8.70 9.20
N GLY A 44 3.28 7.97 8.76
CA GLY A 44 2.17 7.57 9.62
C GLY A 44 1.10 8.63 9.83
N SER A 45 1.18 9.78 9.17
CA SER A 45 0.18 10.83 9.33
C SER A 45 -1.15 10.48 8.66
N TYR A 46 -1.12 9.71 7.58
CA TYR A 46 -2.33 9.19 6.97
C TYR A 46 -2.76 7.93 7.68
N LYS A 47 -3.87 7.98 8.42
CA LYS A 47 -4.25 6.93 9.36
C LYS A 47 -4.84 5.69 8.72
N ILE A 48 -5.47 5.81 7.54
CA ILE A 48 -6.08 4.67 6.87
C ILE A 48 -5.07 4.02 5.97
N GLN A 49 -4.25 3.15 6.54
CA GLN A 49 -3.24 2.41 5.84
C GLN A 49 -3.17 0.99 6.38
N ARG A 50 -2.65 0.09 5.58
CA ARG A 50 -2.51 -1.30 5.95
C ARG A 50 -1.11 -1.80 5.59
N PRO A 51 -0.36 -2.34 6.54
CA PRO A 51 0.95 -2.91 6.24
C PRO A 51 0.78 -4.27 5.54
N PHE A 52 1.67 -4.54 4.59
CA PHE A 52 1.87 -5.90 4.09
C PHE A 52 2.94 -6.55 4.95
N VAL A 53 2.63 -7.70 5.50
CA VAL A 53 3.46 -8.35 6.50
C VAL A 53 3.91 -9.71 5.98
N PHE A 54 5.22 -9.97 6.07
CA PHE A 54 5.75 -11.31 5.80
C PHE A 54 5.48 -12.19 7.01
N VAL A 55 5.08 -13.43 6.72
CA VAL A 55 4.80 -14.41 7.77
C VAL A 55 5.72 -15.61 7.56
N THR A 56 6.44 -15.97 8.60
CA THR A 56 7.30 -17.15 8.59
C THR A 56 6.90 -18.07 9.74
N LYS A 57 7.29 -19.34 9.65
CA LYS A 57 6.95 -20.29 10.69
C LYS A 57 7.83 -20.04 11.93
N ASP A 58 7.17 -19.87 13.07
CA ASP A 58 7.85 -19.62 14.32
C ASP A 58 8.74 -20.79 14.72
N GLY A 59 9.96 -20.48 15.14
CA GLY A 59 10.92 -21.48 15.59
C GLY A 59 11.63 -22.27 14.49
N GLU A 60 11.37 -21.97 13.23
CA GLU A 60 12.06 -22.62 12.10
C GLU A 60 12.81 -21.61 11.24
N GLU A 61 13.98 -22.00 10.77
CA GLU A 61 14.76 -21.19 9.86
C GLU A 61 14.23 -21.35 8.43
N LEU A 62 14.29 -20.27 7.66
CA LEU A 62 13.98 -20.31 6.24
C LEU A 62 15.06 -21.08 5.49
N SER A 63 14.68 -21.70 4.36
CA SER A 63 15.67 -22.26 3.44
C SER A 63 16.59 -21.17 2.93
N ALA A 64 17.76 -21.51 2.40
CA ALA A 64 18.69 -20.52 1.87
C ALA A 64 18.05 -19.66 0.77
N GLN A 65 17.26 -20.29 -0.11
CA GLN A 65 16.57 -19.60 -1.19
C GLN A 65 15.48 -18.66 -0.66
N ALA A 66 14.68 -19.12 0.31
CA ALA A 66 13.63 -18.30 0.90
C ALA A 66 14.22 -17.13 1.68
N GLN A 67 15.31 -17.36 2.40
CA GLN A 67 15.99 -16.30 3.14
C GLN A 67 16.55 -15.24 2.21
N ALA A 68 17.14 -15.64 1.09
CA ALA A 68 17.68 -14.70 0.10
C ALA A 68 16.56 -13.81 -0.49
N PHE A 69 15.40 -14.40 -0.80
CA PHE A 69 14.25 -13.63 -1.28
C PHE A 69 13.75 -12.65 -0.21
N TYR A 70 13.61 -13.13 1.02
CA TYR A 70 13.14 -12.32 2.15
C TYR A 70 14.06 -11.13 2.38
N ASP A 71 15.37 -11.36 2.40
CA ASP A 71 16.34 -10.30 2.60
C ASP A 71 16.31 -9.28 1.46
N PHE A 72 16.18 -9.74 0.22
CA PHE A 72 16.03 -8.85 -0.93
C PHE A 72 14.76 -8.01 -0.83
N ALA A 73 13.64 -8.63 -0.47
CA ALA A 73 12.35 -7.93 -0.38
C ALA A 73 12.35 -6.81 0.66
N LEU A 74 13.19 -6.93 1.70
CA LEU A 74 13.34 -5.90 2.73
C LEU A 74 14.48 -4.92 2.44
N SER A 75 15.19 -5.09 1.34
CA SER A 75 16.33 -4.24 0.97
C SER A 75 15.89 -2.99 0.22
N GLU A 76 16.78 -2.02 0.14
CA GLU A 76 16.55 -0.82 -0.65
C GLU A 76 16.45 -1.12 -2.15
N ASP A 77 17.11 -2.18 -2.61
CA ASP A 77 17.07 -2.59 -4.01
C ASP A 77 15.66 -3.02 -4.45
N ALA A 78 14.84 -3.49 -3.53
CA ALA A 78 13.47 -3.86 -3.82
C ALA A 78 12.50 -2.67 -3.79
N ALA A 79 12.90 -1.52 -3.26
CA ALA A 79 12.01 -0.38 -3.07
C ALA A 79 11.37 0.10 -4.38
N GLU A 80 12.14 0.16 -5.46
CA GLU A 80 11.61 0.54 -6.78
C GLU A 80 10.58 -0.45 -7.29
N LEU A 81 10.82 -1.75 -7.07
CA LEU A 81 9.89 -2.79 -7.49
C LEU A 81 8.60 -2.74 -6.67
N ILE A 82 8.70 -2.49 -5.39
CA ILE A 82 7.54 -2.34 -4.51
C ILE A 82 6.71 -1.13 -4.92
N ALA A 83 7.35 0.00 -5.18
CA ALA A 83 6.66 1.20 -5.64
C ALA A 83 6.00 0.98 -7.00
N ALA A 84 6.67 0.29 -7.92
CA ALA A 84 6.13 -0.02 -9.24
C ALA A 84 4.92 -0.97 -9.15
N ALA A 85 4.87 -1.81 -8.12
CA ALA A 85 3.74 -2.70 -7.88
C ALA A 85 2.55 -2.00 -7.20
N GLY A 86 2.71 -0.75 -6.81
CA GLY A 86 1.63 0.04 -6.24
C GLY A 86 1.59 0.08 -4.72
N ALA A 87 2.64 -0.41 -4.06
CA ALA A 87 2.76 -0.32 -2.61
C ALA A 87 3.76 0.78 -2.21
N VAL A 88 3.78 1.13 -0.95
CA VAL A 88 4.71 2.12 -0.41
C VAL A 88 5.85 1.41 0.28
N PRO A 89 7.09 1.50 -0.24
CA PRO A 89 8.23 0.88 0.42
C PRO A 89 8.57 1.59 1.73
N MET A 90 8.94 0.81 2.74
CA MET A 90 9.25 1.33 4.07
C MET A 90 10.77 1.49 4.30
N VAL A 91 11.54 1.36 3.26
CA VAL A 91 13.00 1.55 3.30
C VAL A 91 13.45 2.70 2.43
#